data_f6d06f55642c58760d2ce63edcf1f060
#
_entry.id   f6d06f55642c58760d2ce63edcf1f060
#
_cell.length_a   1.000
_cell.length_b   1.000
_cell.length_c   1.000
_cell.angle_alpha   90.00
_cell.angle_beta   90.00
_cell.angle_gamma   90.00
#
_symmetry.space_group_name_H-M   'P 1'
#
loop_
_entity.id
_entity.type
_entity.pdbx_description
1 polymer ?
#
loop_
_entity_poly.entity_id
_entity_poly.type
_entity_poly.pdbx_seq_one_letter_code
_entity_poly.pdbx_strand_id
1 'polypeptide(L)'
;MKLTVDDVRSRFVEHFDGTTGSVYSSPGRINLIGEHTDYNGGFVFPGAVTQGVIAEIKPNGTRKVRAYSIDLKDYVEFSLDDEKGPSATHFRFIFGVCREMMKLGVPVEGFNTAFAGDVPLGAGMSSSAALESTYAFALNDLFADNKIDKFTLAKVGQATEHNYIGCNCGIMDQFASVFGKAGSLMRLDCRSLEFKYFPFDPKGYKLVLLNSQVKHELASSAYNDRRKSCENVVAAMKRHWPNVDSLRDATYDMLDEVRPEVSEEDALRAKYVIGEKYRVLEVCVALEEGDYEEVGKKMYETHYGLSKEYEVSCPELDFLNDVAHSCGVTGSRIMGGGFGGCTINLVSDDLYANFIETAKKAYKEKFGKEPIVIDVVIGDGSRKLC
;
A
#
# COMPACT_ATOMS: atom_id res chain seq x y z
N MET A 1 -16.57 -12.75 4.66
CA MET A 1 -16.47 -14.07 3.96
C MET A 1 -15.19 -14.01 3.15
N LYS A 2 -14.34 -15.02 3.20
CA LYS A 2 -13.08 -15.02 2.43
C LYS A 2 -13.41 -15.20 0.95
N LEU A 3 -12.92 -14.32 0.08
CA LEU A 3 -13.09 -14.40 -1.37
C LEU A 3 -12.44 -15.69 -1.91
N THR A 4 -13.14 -16.41 -2.78
CA THR A 4 -12.66 -17.65 -3.38
C THR A 4 -12.60 -17.57 -4.91
N VAL A 5 -11.85 -18.48 -5.53
CA VAL A 5 -11.78 -18.60 -6.99
C VAL A 5 -13.18 -18.93 -7.55
N ASP A 6 -13.95 -19.78 -6.87
CA ASP A 6 -15.27 -20.20 -7.34
C ASP A 6 -16.28 -19.04 -7.34
N ASP A 7 -16.16 -18.10 -6.39
CA ASP A 7 -17.00 -16.90 -6.37
C ASP A 7 -16.78 -16.05 -7.64
N VAL A 8 -15.49 -15.83 -8.02
CA VAL A 8 -15.13 -15.03 -9.19
C VAL A 8 -15.49 -15.78 -10.48
N ARG A 9 -15.17 -17.07 -10.56
CA ARG A 9 -15.45 -17.93 -11.72
C ARG A 9 -16.93 -18.02 -12.04
N SER A 10 -17.78 -18.20 -11.02
CA SER A 10 -19.23 -18.26 -11.22
C SER A 10 -19.76 -16.98 -11.85
N ARG A 11 -19.28 -15.81 -11.45
CA ARG A 11 -19.67 -14.52 -12.02
C ARG A 11 -19.06 -14.28 -13.40
N PHE A 12 -17.83 -14.76 -13.64
CA PHE A 12 -17.24 -14.69 -14.97
C PHE A 12 -18.04 -15.49 -16.00
N VAL A 13 -18.40 -16.73 -15.66
CA VAL A 13 -19.21 -17.60 -16.52
C VAL A 13 -20.60 -17.02 -16.77
N GLU A 14 -21.22 -16.42 -15.75
CA GLU A 14 -22.53 -15.77 -15.86
C GLU A 14 -22.52 -14.59 -16.85
N HIS A 15 -21.43 -13.81 -16.87
CA HIS A 15 -21.34 -12.58 -17.69
C HIS A 15 -20.70 -12.79 -19.06
N PHE A 16 -19.91 -13.87 -19.26
CA PHE A 16 -19.08 -14.06 -20.44
C PHE A 16 -19.20 -15.47 -21.05
N ASP A 17 -20.32 -15.72 -21.74
CA ASP A 17 -20.55 -16.86 -22.65
C ASP A 17 -20.30 -18.29 -22.09
N GLY A 18 -20.40 -18.49 -20.79
CA GLY A 18 -20.33 -19.81 -20.15
C GLY A 18 -18.96 -20.51 -20.22
N THR A 19 -17.90 -19.82 -20.61
CA THR A 19 -16.55 -20.36 -20.71
C THR A 19 -15.63 -19.80 -19.64
N THR A 20 -14.62 -20.56 -19.22
CA THR A 20 -13.66 -20.15 -18.20
C THR A 20 -12.39 -19.53 -18.80
N GLY A 21 -11.69 -18.73 -18.00
CA GLY A 21 -10.38 -18.15 -18.28
C GLY A 21 -9.31 -18.64 -17.31
N SER A 22 -8.18 -17.95 -17.29
CA SER A 22 -7.14 -18.11 -16.27
C SER A 22 -7.41 -17.20 -15.08
N VAL A 23 -7.09 -17.67 -13.88
CA VAL A 23 -7.33 -16.95 -12.63
C VAL A 23 -6.01 -16.48 -12.02
N TYR A 24 -5.98 -15.20 -11.65
CA TYR A 24 -4.83 -14.56 -11.02
C TYR A 24 -5.24 -13.91 -9.71
N SER A 25 -4.27 -13.78 -8.81
CA SER A 25 -4.48 -13.10 -7.54
C SER A 25 -3.27 -12.29 -7.13
N SER A 26 -3.53 -11.13 -6.57
CA SER A 26 -2.51 -10.30 -5.93
C SER A 26 -3.01 -9.77 -4.60
N PRO A 27 -2.15 -9.75 -3.57
CA PRO A 27 -2.51 -9.31 -2.24
C PRO A 27 -2.48 -7.79 -2.11
N GLY A 28 -3.24 -7.27 -1.13
CA GLY A 28 -2.92 -6.01 -0.49
C GLY A 28 -1.68 -6.13 0.41
N ARG A 29 -1.35 -5.05 1.10
CA ARG A 29 -0.18 -5.04 2.00
C ARG A 29 -0.49 -4.33 3.31
N ILE A 30 0.25 -4.69 4.33
CA ILE A 30 0.55 -3.80 5.46
C ILE A 30 1.94 -3.19 5.27
N ASN A 31 2.27 -2.16 6.03
CA ASN A 31 3.62 -1.69 6.20
C ASN A 31 3.88 -1.60 7.71
N LEU A 32 4.92 -2.24 8.24
CA LEU A 32 5.19 -2.24 9.68
C LEU A 32 5.76 -0.89 10.12
N ILE A 33 6.62 -0.29 9.31
CA ILE A 33 7.28 1.00 9.55
C ILE A 33 7.86 1.55 8.24
N GLY A 34 8.13 2.87 8.14
CA GLY A 34 8.68 3.48 6.92
C GLY A 34 7.64 4.13 6.03
N GLU A 35 6.63 4.80 6.62
CA GLU A 35 5.65 5.54 5.83
C GLU A 35 6.23 6.82 5.24
N HIS A 36 5.83 7.15 4.01
CA HIS A 36 6.25 8.34 3.26
C HIS A 36 7.75 8.44 2.97
N THR A 37 8.48 7.34 3.11
CA THR A 37 9.92 7.26 2.79
C THR A 37 10.20 6.75 1.38
N ASP A 38 9.28 6.02 0.76
CA ASP A 38 9.45 5.34 -0.53
C ASP A 38 9.73 6.32 -1.68
N TYR A 39 8.94 7.37 -1.86
CA TYR A 39 9.17 8.39 -2.86
C TYR A 39 10.33 9.35 -2.51
N ASN A 40 10.92 9.20 -1.33
CA ASN A 40 12.16 9.85 -0.90
C ASN A 40 13.40 8.95 -1.08
N GLY A 41 13.28 7.83 -1.80
CA GLY A 41 14.36 6.85 -1.97
C GLY A 41 14.78 6.17 -0.67
N GLY A 42 13.91 6.18 0.35
CA GLY A 42 14.16 5.63 1.68
C GLY A 42 13.93 4.14 1.77
N PHE A 43 13.84 3.65 3.01
CA PHE A 43 13.51 2.27 3.32
C PHE A 43 12.06 2.15 3.77
N VAL A 44 11.43 1.04 3.39
CA VAL A 44 10.10 0.65 3.86
C VAL A 44 10.14 -0.80 4.37
N PHE A 45 9.13 -1.17 5.17
CA PHE A 45 9.10 -2.50 5.78
C PHE A 45 7.73 -3.19 5.62
N PRO A 46 7.27 -3.38 4.36
CA PRO A 46 5.96 -3.96 4.10
C PRO A 46 5.92 -5.49 4.21
N GLY A 47 4.70 -6.01 4.28
CA GLY A 47 4.38 -7.41 4.09
C GLY A 47 3.07 -7.56 3.31
N ALA A 48 3.03 -8.50 2.38
CA ALA A 48 1.80 -8.88 1.70
C ALA A 48 0.84 -9.53 2.70
N VAL A 49 -0.45 -9.29 2.54
CA VAL A 49 -1.47 -9.91 3.40
C VAL A 49 -2.27 -10.97 2.65
N THR A 50 -3.07 -11.75 3.36
CA THR A 50 -3.90 -12.77 2.70
C THR A 50 -5.11 -12.19 1.97
N GLN A 51 -5.55 -10.99 2.31
CA GLN A 51 -6.59 -10.25 1.60
C GLN A 51 -6.02 -9.69 0.29
N GLY A 52 -6.79 -9.75 -0.78
CA GLY A 52 -6.31 -9.30 -2.08
C GLY A 52 -7.41 -9.15 -3.12
N VAL A 53 -7.00 -9.16 -4.36
CA VAL A 53 -7.87 -9.17 -5.54
C VAL A 53 -7.72 -10.53 -6.24
N ILE A 54 -8.82 -11.11 -6.68
CA ILE A 54 -8.87 -12.26 -7.58
C ILE A 54 -9.55 -11.82 -8.86
N ALA A 55 -8.97 -12.14 -10.01
CA ALA A 55 -9.57 -11.91 -11.31
C ALA A 55 -9.49 -13.15 -12.20
N GLU A 56 -10.58 -13.48 -12.88
CA GLU A 56 -10.58 -14.40 -14.00
C GLU A 56 -10.51 -13.62 -15.30
N ILE A 57 -9.62 -14.01 -16.20
CA ILE A 57 -9.31 -13.26 -17.41
C ILE A 57 -9.21 -14.22 -18.60
N LYS A 58 -9.87 -13.86 -19.71
CA LYS A 58 -9.84 -14.64 -20.96
C LYS A 58 -9.68 -13.72 -22.16
N PRO A 59 -8.67 -13.92 -23.03
CA PRO A 59 -8.56 -13.23 -24.30
C PRO A 59 -9.84 -13.43 -25.14
N ASN A 60 -10.29 -12.38 -25.83
CA ASN A 60 -11.53 -12.42 -26.59
C ASN A 60 -11.35 -12.15 -28.11
N GLY A 61 -10.10 -12.11 -28.58
CA GLY A 61 -9.75 -11.95 -30.01
C GLY A 61 -10.12 -10.59 -30.61
N THR A 62 -10.36 -9.58 -29.77
CA THR A 62 -10.72 -8.20 -30.20
C THR A 62 -9.72 -7.18 -29.68
N ARG A 63 -9.98 -5.89 -29.88
CA ARG A 63 -9.25 -4.79 -29.22
C ARG A 63 -10.01 -4.21 -28.03
N LYS A 64 -11.09 -4.85 -27.59
CA LYS A 64 -11.93 -4.37 -26.52
C LYS A 64 -11.75 -5.17 -25.24
N VAL A 65 -11.65 -4.47 -24.13
CA VAL A 65 -11.69 -5.04 -22.77
C VAL A 65 -13.11 -4.90 -22.24
N ARG A 66 -13.65 -6.02 -21.75
CA ARG A 66 -14.94 -6.09 -21.05
C ARG A 66 -14.68 -6.52 -19.63
N ALA A 67 -14.94 -5.64 -18.68
CA ALA A 67 -14.63 -5.85 -17.28
C ALA A 67 -15.87 -5.73 -16.38
N TYR A 68 -16.06 -6.70 -15.52
CA TYR A 68 -17.11 -6.72 -14.50
C TYR A 68 -16.51 -6.73 -13.09
N SER A 69 -16.80 -5.69 -12.32
CA SER A 69 -16.49 -5.61 -10.88
C SER A 69 -17.60 -6.25 -10.07
N ILE A 70 -17.34 -7.39 -9.45
CA ILE A 70 -18.33 -8.15 -8.71
C ILE A 70 -18.79 -7.38 -7.46
N ASP A 71 -17.86 -6.79 -6.73
CA ASP A 71 -18.14 -6.09 -5.45
C ASP A 71 -18.97 -4.82 -5.68
N LEU A 72 -18.67 -4.08 -6.75
CA LEU A 72 -19.34 -2.83 -7.10
C LEU A 72 -20.57 -3.05 -7.99
N LYS A 73 -20.76 -4.29 -8.50
CA LYS A 73 -21.80 -4.63 -9.49
C LYS A 73 -21.79 -3.70 -10.69
N ASP A 74 -20.58 -3.37 -11.16
CA ASP A 74 -20.32 -2.40 -12.20
C ASP A 74 -19.65 -3.06 -13.40
N TYR A 75 -19.98 -2.59 -14.61
CA TYR A 75 -19.51 -3.15 -15.87
C TYR A 75 -18.99 -2.05 -16.78
N VAL A 76 -17.92 -2.32 -17.52
CA VAL A 76 -17.40 -1.43 -18.54
C VAL A 76 -16.95 -2.21 -19.77
N GLU A 77 -17.10 -1.58 -20.94
CA GLU A 77 -16.37 -1.93 -22.16
C GLU A 77 -15.55 -0.71 -22.59
N PHE A 78 -14.26 -0.89 -22.87
CA PHE A 78 -13.38 0.12 -23.42
C PHE A 78 -12.46 -0.47 -24.50
N SER A 79 -11.99 0.37 -25.43
CA SER A 79 -10.99 -0.04 -26.40
C SER A 79 -9.57 0.15 -25.85
N LEU A 80 -8.67 -0.78 -26.19
CA LEU A 80 -7.22 -0.60 -25.95
C LEU A 80 -6.63 0.56 -26.75
N ASP A 81 -7.35 1.02 -27.78
CA ASP A 81 -6.95 2.13 -28.66
C ASP A 81 -7.52 3.48 -28.22
N ASP A 82 -8.36 3.52 -27.18
CA ASP A 82 -8.91 4.76 -26.63
C ASP A 82 -7.80 5.66 -26.09
N GLU A 83 -7.87 6.97 -26.35
CA GLU A 83 -6.92 7.94 -25.80
C GLU A 83 -7.11 8.14 -24.30
N LYS A 84 -8.35 8.08 -23.84
CA LYS A 84 -8.72 8.27 -22.43
C LYS A 84 -9.33 6.98 -21.87
N GLY A 85 -8.91 6.64 -20.66
CA GLY A 85 -9.47 5.51 -19.94
C GLY A 85 -10.91 5.75 -19.44
N PRO A 86 -11.55 4.71 -18.92
CA PRO A 86 -12.87 4.77 -18.30
C PRO A 86 -12.96 5.84 -17.21
N SER A 87 -14.16 6.39 -16.98
CA SER A 87 -14.41 7.39 -15.94
C SER A 87 -14.28 6.80 -14.53
N ALA A 88 -14.75 5.57 -14.32
CA ALA A 88 -14.68 4.88 -13.04
C ALA A 88 -13.23 4.47 -12.73
N THR A 89 -12.74 4.89 -11.56
CA THR A 89 -11.34 4.75 -11.16
C THR A 89 -10.88 3.29 -11.13
N HIS A 90 -11.70 2.37 -10.62
CA HIS A 90 -11.35 0.94 -10.55
C HIS A 90 -11.12 0.30 -11.93
N PHE A 91 -11.80 0.76 -12.98
CA PHE A 91 -11.53 0.32 -14.35
C PHE A 91 -10.37 1.08 -15.01
N ARG A 92 -10.11 2.32 -14.55
CA ARG A 92 -8.97 3.10 -15.04
C ARG A 92 -7.62 2.48 -14.64
N PHE A 93 -7.54 1.79 -13.51
CA PHE A 93 -6.38 0.98 -13.15
C PHE A 93 -6.11 -0.13 -14.19
N ILE A 94 -7.16 -0.87 -14.60
CA ILE A 94 -7.03 -1.93 -15.61
C ILE A 94 -6.57 -1.33 -16.95
N PHE A 95 -7.19 -0.23 -17.38
CA PHE A 95 -6.79 0.49 -18.59
C PHE A 95 -5.33 0.93 -18.53
N GLY A 96 -4.90 1.54 -17.42
CA GLY A 96 -3.53 2.00 -17.21
C GLY A 96 -2.51 0.86 -17.30
N VAL A 97 -2.76 -0.27 -16.64
CA VAL A 97 -1.89 -1.45 -16.74
C VAL A 97 -1.79 -1.95 -18.18
N CYS A 98 -2.91 -2.03 -18.92
CA CYS A 98 -2.86 -2.40 -20.35
C CYS A 98 -1.98 -1.45 -21.15
N ARG A 99 -2.12 -0.15 -20.94
CA ARG A 99 -1.35 0.87 -21.66
C ARG A 99 0.14 0.83 -21.30
N GLU A 100 0.50 0.66 -20.03
CA GLU A 100 1.89 0.55 -19.62
C GLU A 100 2.54 -0.75 -20.13
N MET A 101 1.83 -1.88 -20.14
CA MET A 101 2.31 -3.13 -20.75
C MET A 101 2.51 -2.98 -22.26
N MET A 102 1.62 -2.30 -22.96
CA MET A 102 1.77 -2.01 -24.40
C MET A 102 2.99 -1.12 -24.68
N LYS A 103 3.31 -0.13 -23.81
CA LYS A 103 4.54 0.68 -23.93
C LYS A 103 5.82 -0.15 -23.80
N LEU A 104 5.78 -1.28 -23.08
CA LEU A 104 6.88 -2.25 -23.01
C LEU A 104 6.94 -3.17 -24.23
N GLY A 105 6.08 -3.00 -25.22
CA GLY A 105 6.02 -3.80 -26.44
C GLY A 105 5.24 -5.11 -26.29
N VAL A 106 4.49 -5.30 -25.20
CA VAL A 106 3.61 -6.46 -25.03
C VAL A 106 2.43 -6.33 -26.01
N PRO A 107 2.13 -7.33 -26.86
CA PRO A 107 1.03 -7.28 -27.81
C PRO A 107 -0.31 -7.57 -27.12
N VAL A 108 -0.71 -6.69 -26.22
CA VAL A 108 -1.97 -6.85 -25.45
C VAL A 108 -3.15 -6.85 -26.41
N GLU A 109 -3.95 -7.90 -26.34
CA GLU A 109 -5.23 -8.03 -27.01
C GLU A 109 -6.38 -7.75 -26.04
N GLY A 110 -7.60 -7.59 -26.59
CA GLY A 110 -8.81 -7.45 -25.77
C GLY A 110 -9.11 -8.72 -24.99
N PHE A 111 -9.75 -8.56 -23.87
CA PHE A 111 -10.11 -9.68 -22.99
C PHE A 111 -11.41 -9.42 -22.25
N ASN A 112 -12.02 -10.50 -21.80
CA ASN A 112 -13.12 -10.46 -20.85
C ASN A 112 -12.55 -10.73 -19.45
N THR A 113 -13.05 -10.04 -18.42
CA THR A 113 -12.61 -10.24 -17.04
C THR A 113 -13.73 -9.98 -16.03
N ALA A 114 -13.78 -10.81 -14.99
CA ALA A 114 -14.52 -10.52 -13.77
C ALA A 114 -13.55 -10.55 -12.59
N PHE A 115 -13.69 -9.61 -11.66
CA PHE A 115 -12.82 -9.49 -10.51
C PHE A 115 -13.56 -9.08 -9.25
N ALA A 116 -13.01 -9.48 -8.11
CA ALA A 116 -13.45 -9.08 -6.79
C ALA A 116 -12.25 -8.89 -5.86
N GLY A 117 -12.43 -8.16 -4.77
CA GLY A 117 -11.43 -7.98 -3.74
C GLY A 117 -12.02 -8.08 -2.34
N ASP A 118 -11.27 -8.68 -1.42
CA ASP A 118 -11.59 -8.70 0.00
C ASP A 118 -10.67 -7.77 0.83
N VAL A 119 -9.89 -6.92 0.15
CA VAL A 119 -9.19 -5.81 0.77
C VAL A 119 -10.22 -4.75 1.18
N PRO A 120 -10.38 -4.44 2.46
CA PRO A 120 -11.38 -3.48 2.90
C PRO A 120 -11.11 -2.08 2.30
N LEU A 121 -12.13 -1.53 1.65
CA LEU A 121 -12.02 -0.22 1.02
C LEU A 121 -11.70 0.88 2.04
N GLY A 122 -10.70 1.71 1.73
CA GLY A 122 -10.28 2.80 2.61
C GLY A 122 -9.51 2.35 3.85
N ALA A 123 -9.08 1.08 3.93
CA ALA A 123 -8.27 0.58 5.04
C ALA A 123 -6.77 0.93 4.94
N GLY A 124 -6.33 1.59 3.88
CA GLY A 124 -4.91 1.85 3.64
C GLY A 124 -4.09 0.61 3.30
N MET A 125 -4.74 -0.49 2.90
CA MET A 125 -4.10 -1.79 2.58
C MET A 125 -3.79 -1.94 1.08
N SER A 126 -3.83 -0.87 0.29
CA SER A 126 -3.48 -0.81 -1.13
C SER A 126 -4.23 -1.79 -2.04
N SER A 127 -5.55 -1.67 -2.06
CA SER A 127 -6.38 -2.40 -3.02
C SER A 127 -6.06 -2.03 -4.48
N SER A 128 -5.59 -0.81 -4.75
CA SER A 128 -5.13 -0.37 -6.07
C SER A 128 -3.94 -1.19 -6.55
N ALA A 129 -2.88 -1.28 -5.75
CA ALA A 129 -1.70 -2.07 -6.09
C ALA A 129 -2.01 -3.57 -6.27
N ALA A 130 -2.94 -4.11 -5.46
CA ALA A 130 -3.42 -5.48 -5.65
C ALA A 130 -4.11 -5.65 -7.01
N LEU A 131 -4.99 -4.71 -7.39
CA LEU A 131 -5.69 -4.74 -8.68
C LEU A 131 -4.70 -4.62 -9.85
N GLU A 132 -3.81 -3.62 -9.80
CA GLU A 132 -2.76 -3.39 -10.81
C GLU A 132 -1.87 -4.62 -10.99
N SER A 133 -1.36 -5.18 -9.91
CA SER A 133 -0.48 -6.34 -9.94
C SER A 133 -1.20 -7.57 -10.49
N THR A 134 -2.49 -7.77 -10.17
CA THR A 134 -3.27 -8.88 -10.71
C THR A 134 -3.32 -8.82 -12.24
N TYR A 135 -3.59 -7.64 -12.80
CA TYR A 135 -3.66 -7.48 -14.27
C TYR A 135 -2.26 -7.47 -14.90
N ALA A 136 -1.23 -6.90 -14.27
CA ALA A 136 0.13 -6.95 -14.78
C ALA A 136 0.63 -8.41 -14.91
N PHE A 137 0.38 -9.23 -13.90
CA PHE A 137 0.71 -10.68 -13.94
C PHE A 137 -0.08 -11.41 -15.01
N ALA A 138 -1.38 -11.16 -15.10
CA ALA A 138 -2.24 -11.78 -16.11
C ALA A 138 -1.80 -11.45 -17.54
N LEU A 139 -1.54 -10.18 -17.83
CA LEU A 139 -1.13 -9.74 -19.17
C LEU A 139 0.27 -10.25 -19.52
N ASN A 140 1.17 -10.36 -18.53
CA ASN A 140 2.48 -10.98 -18.73
C ASN A 140 2.37 -12.46 -19.09
N ASP A 141 1.52 -13.21 -18.40
CA ASP A 141 1.28 -14.63 -18.69
C ASP A 141 0.59 -14.82 -20.06
N LEU A 142 -0.51 -14.09 -20.30
CA LEU A 142 -1.37 -14.29 -21.47
C LEU A 142 -0.78 -13.75 -22.78
N PHE A 143 0.02 -12.68 -22.75
CA PHE A 143 0.46 -11.97 -23.94
C PHE A 143 1.98 -11.77 -24.05
N ALA A 144 2.76 -12.15 -23.04
CA ALA A 144 4.22 -12.00 -23.03
C ALA A 144 4.98 -13.28 -22.62
N ASP A 145 4.31 -14.43 -22.52
CA ASP A 145 4.92 -15.71 -22.12
C ASP A 145 5.75 -15.60 -20.82
N ASN A 146 5.32 -14.78 -19.88
CA ASN A 146 6.01 -14.49 -18.61
C ASN A 146 7.44 -13.92 -18.77
N LYS A 147 7.73 -13.22 -19.88
CA LYS A 147 9.07 -12.66 -20.15
C LYS A 147 9.37 -11.35 -19.41
N ILE A 148 8.35 -10.66 -18.92
CA ILE A 148 8.54 -9.43 -18.14
C ILE A 148 8.89 -9.83 -16.70
N ASP A 149 9.99 -9.32 -16.18
CA ASP A 149 10.42 -9.60 -14.82
C ASP A 149 9.54 -8.90 -13.77
N LYS A 150 9.59 -9.43 -12.54
CA LYS A 150 8.76 -8.92 -11.42
C LYS A 150 9.02 -7.45 -11.06
N PHE A 151 10.27 -6.98 -11.17
CA PHE A 151 10.59 -5.57 -10.89
C PHE A 151 9.90 -4.64 -11.89
N THR A 152 9.92 -5.05 -13.17
CA THR A 152 9.21 -4.30 -14.22
C THR A 152 7.70 -4.34 -14.02
N LEU A 153 7.12 -5.48 -13.61
CA LEU A 153 5.67 -5.56 -13.31
C LEU A 153 5.27 -4.64 -12.14
N ALA A 154 6.09 -4.54 -11.10
CA ALA A 154 5.83 -3.57 -10.01
C ALA A 154 5.89 -2.12 -10.52
N LYS A 155 6.83 -1.79 -11.42
CA LYS A 155 6.91 -0.46 -12.04
C LYS A 155 5.74 -0.16 -12.96
N VAL A 156 5.15 -1.15 -13.62
CA VAL A 156 3.92 -0.99 -14.42
C VAL A 156 2.77 -0.51 -13.54
N GLY A 157 2.58 -1.08 -12.35
CA GLY A 157 1.58 -0.61 -11.38
C GLY A 157 1.85 0.84 -10.96
N GLN A 158 3.08 1.16 -10.52
CA GLN A 158 3.44 2.52 -10.14
C GLN A 158 3.23 3.53 -11.28
N ALA A 159 3.62 3.18 -12.52
CA ALA A 159 3.40 4.03 -13.68
C ALA A 159 1.90 4.23 -13.99
N THR A 160 1.08 3.23 -13.69
CA THR A 160 -0.38 3.33 -13.80
C THR A 160 -0.93 4.38 -12.84
N GLU A 161 -0.52 4.36 -11.57
CA GLU A 161 -0.90 5.39 -10.58
C GLU A 161 -0.51 6.80 -11.04
N HIS A 162 0.74 6.97 -11.51
CA HIS A 162 1.27 8.25 -11.95
C HIS A 162 0.55 8.80 -13.19
N ASN A 163 0.41 7.97 -14.24
CA ASN A 163 0.00 8.42 -15.57
C ASN A 163 -1.51 8.45 -15.79
N TYR A 164 -2.27 7.61 -15.03
CA TYR A 164 -3.71 7.45 -15.28
C TYR A 164 -4.59 7.79 -14.08
N ILE A 165 -4.02 7.80 -12.86
CA ILE A 165 -4.75 8.14 -11.63
C ILE A 165 -4.35 9.52 -11.11
N GLY A 166 -3.10 9.95 -11.35
CA GLY A 166 -2.57 11.23 -10.88
C GLY A 166 -2.07 11.19 -9.43
N CYS A 167 -1.78 10.01 -8.91
CA CYS A 167 -1.17 9.80 -7.60
C CYS A 167 0.33 9.57 -7.76
N ASN A 168 1.17 10.50 -7.29
CA ASN A 168 2.62 10.41 -7.37
C ASN A 168 3.20 9.56 -6.22
N CYS A 169 2.70 8.33 -6.08
CA CYS A 169 3.12 7.38 -5.05
C CYS A 169 4.56 6.88 -5.26
N GLY A 170 5.16 6.32 -4.20
CA GLY A 170 6.37 5.51 -4.30
C GLY A 170 6.09 4.10 -4.83
N ILE A 171 7.08 3.20 -4.74
CA ILE A 171 6.99 1.84 -5.29
C ILE A 171 6.53 0.80 -4.27
N MET A 172 6.46 1.15 -2.98
CA MET A 172 6.26 0.23 -1.86
C MET A 172 5.08 -0.73 -2.08
N ASP A 173 3.94 -0.20 -2.46
CA ASP A 173 2.68 -0.92 -2.50
C ASP A 173 2.68 -2.00 -3.57
N GLN A 174 3.07 -1.65 -4.78
CA GLN A 174 3.19 -2.57 -5.90
C GLN A 174 4.30 -3.60 -5.65
N PHE A 175 5.42 -3.15 -5.05
CA PHE A 175 6.51 -4.05 -4.73
C PHE A 175 6.09 -5.11 -3.71
N ALA A 176 5.42 -4.70 -2.63
CA ALA A 176 4.90 -5.61 -1.62
C ALA A 176 3.89 -6.61 -2.18
N SER A 177 2.98 -6.14 -3.05
CA SER A 177 2.00 -6.99 -3.74
C SER A 177 2.67 -8.03 -4.64
N VAL A 178 3.72 -7.66 -5.37
CA VAL A 178 4.42 -8.54 -6.32
C VAL A 178 5.36 -9.53 -5.62
N PHE A 179 6.15 -9.05 -4.65
CA PHE A 179 7.23 -9.82 -4.02
C PHE A 179 6.87 -10.41 -2.65
N GLY A 180 5.63 -10.29 -2.19
CA GLY A 180 5.18 -10.83 -0.93
C GLY A 180 5.57 -12.30 -0.74
N LYS A 181 5.88 -12.68 0.51
CA LYS A 181 6.23 -14.03 0.92
C LYS A 181 5.54 -14.34 2.24
N ALA A 182 4.78 -15.42 2.28
CA ALA A 182 4.08 -15.86 3.48
C ALA A 182 5.04 -15.95 4.68
N GLY A 183 4.59 -15.45 5.83
CA GLY A 183 5.37 -15.46 7.07
C GLY A 183 6.62 -14.57 7.04
N SER A 184 6.72 -13.63 6.10
CA SER A 184 7.88 -12.73 6.03
C SER A 184 7.46 -11.30 5.70
N LEU A 185 8.00 -10.35 6.42
CA LEU A 185 8.06 -8.94 6.02
C LEU A 185 9.30 -8.71 5.16
N MET A 186 9.40 -7.58 4.49
CA MET A 186 10.58 -7.23 3.71
C MET A 186 11.05 -5.81 3.99
N ARG A 187 12.35 -5.63 4.21
CA ARG A 187 12.95 -4.31 4.08
C ARG A 187 13.27 -4.09 2.62
N LEU A 188 12.65 -3.09 2.03
CA LEU A 188 12.93 -2.64 0.67
C LEU A 188 13.71 -1.33 0.71
N ASP A 189 14.82 -1.25 0.00
CA ASP A 189 15.47 0.01 -0.36
C ASP A 189 14.80 0.56 -1.62
N CYS A 190 14.03 1.63 -1.50
CA CYS A 190 13.25 2.19 -2.62
C CYS A 190 14.10 2.90 -3.67
N ARG A 191 15.41 3.12 -3.42
CA ARG A 191 16.36 3.68 -4.38
C ARG A 191 16.95 2.59 -5.29
N SER A 192 17.53 1.54 -4.68
CA SER A 192 18.21 0.47 -5.42
C SER A 192 17.26 -0.66 -5.83
N LEU A 193 16.10 -0.77 -5.20
CA LEU A 193 15.15 -1.88 -5.24
C LEU A 193 15.75 -3.18 -4.68
N GLU A 194 16.86 -3.12 -3.97
CA GLU A 194 17.35 -4.25 -3.19
C GLU A 194 16.45 -4.50 -1.97
N PHE A 195 16.19 -5.76 -1.69
CA PHE A 195 15.34 -6.10 -0.56
C PHE A 195 15.84 -7.35 0.19
N LYS A 196 15.47 -7.43 1.48
CA LYS A 196 15.75 -8.57 2.35
C LYS A 196 14.48 -8.98 3.04
N TYR A 197 14.18 -10.29 3.02
CA TYR A 197 13.09 -10.84 3.83
C TYR A 197 13.51 -11.02 5.28
N PHE A 198 12.59 -10.68 6.16
CA PHE A 198 12.68 -10.90 7.59
C PHE A 198 11.55 -11.87 7.98
N PRO A 199 11.87 -13.07 8.48
CA PRO A 199 10.84 -13.93 9.04
C PRO A 199 10.04 -13.18 10.10
N PHE A 200 8.72 -13.26 10.00
CA PHE A 200 7.82 -12.59 10.93
C PHE A 200 6.87 -13.62 11.53
N ASP A 201 7.26 -14.15 12.67
CA ASP A 201 6.49 -15.06 13.52
C ASP A 201 6.56 -14.51 14.96
N PRO A 202 5.80 -13.43 15.24
CA PRO A 202 5.86 -12.75 16.53
C PRO A 202 5.18 -13.59 17.62
N LYS A 203 5.89 -14.59 18.15
CA LYS A 203 5.37 -15.46 19.23
C LYS A 203 4.93 -14.61 20.41
N GLY A 204 3.68 -14.78 20.80
CA GLY A 204 3.07 -14.02 21.89
C GLY A 204 2.50 -12.66 21.46
N TYR A 205 2.55 -12.31 20.18
CA TYR A 205 1.99 -11.06 19.63
C TYR A 205 1.17 -11.29 18.39
N LYS A 206 0.26 -10.36 18.10
CA LYS A 206 -0.53 -10.27 16.87
C LYS A 206 -0.39 -8.90 16.26
N LEU A 207 -0.45 -8.83 14.93
CA LEU A 207 -0.73 -7.60 14.23
C LEU A 207 -2.23 -7.49 13.95
N VAL A 208 -2.82 -6.36 14.33
CA VAL A 208 -4.23 -6.07 14.08
C VAL A 208 -4.39 -4.64 13.57
N LEU A 209 -5.25 -4.47 12.58
CA LEU A 209 -5.64 -3.15 12.11
C LEU A 209 -6.96 -2.75 12.73
N LEU A 210 -7.05 -1.49 13.14
CA LEU A 210 -8.31 -0.83 13.50
C LEU A 210 -8.64 0.21 12.43
N ASN A 211 -9.62 -0.11 11.58
CA ASN A 211 -10.06 0.81 10.52
C ASN A 211 -11.03 1.85 11.12
N SER A 212 -10.62 3.11 11.07
CA SER A 212 -11.41 4.26 11.53
C SER A 212 -12.68 4.49 10.71
N GLN A 213 -12.77 3.92 9.51
CA GLN A 213 -13.83 4.18 8.53
C GLN A 213 -13.93 5.67 8.14
N VAL A 214 -12.82 6.40 8.26
CA VAL A 214 -12.66 7.75 7.72
C VAL A 214 -12.12 7.64 6.31
N LYS A 215 -12.81 8.29 5.37
CA LYS A 215 -12.37 8.47 3.98
C LYS A 215 -12.12 9.96 3.77
N HIS A 216 -10.98 10.31 3.22
CA HIS A 216 -10.66 11.68 2.88
C HIS A 216 -10.76 11.86 1.35
N GLU A 217 -11.67 12.72 0.89
CA GLU A 217 -11.93 12.94 -0.55
C GLU A 217 -10.72 13.55 -1.29
N LEU A 218 -9.88 14.33 -0.57
CA LEU A 218 -8.70 15.00 -1.12
C LEU A 218 -7.38 14.32 -0.74
N ALA A 219 -7.41 13.03 -0.38
CA ALA A 219 -6.20 12.32 0.06
C ALA A 219 -5.06 12.36 -0.99
N SER A 220 -5.38 12.23 -2.29
CA SER A 220 -4.36 12.26 -3.36
C SER A 220 -3.68 13.62 -3.48
N SER A 221 -4.41 14.74 -3.37
CA SER A 221 -3.81 16.08 -3.42
C SER A 221 -2.95 16.33 -2.19
N ALA A 222 -3.45 16.03 -0.99
CA ALA A 222 -2.72 16.18 0.25
C ALA A 222 -1.46 15.30 0.29
N TYR A 223 -1.52 14.08 -0.29
CA TYR A 223 -0.35 13.21 -0.46
C TYR A 223 0.71 13.85 -1.37
N ASN A 224 0.28 14.40 -2.53
CA ASN A 224 1.19 15.08 -3.45
C ASN A 224 1.82 16.33 -2.81
N ASP A 225 1.09 17.08 -1.95
CA ASP A 225 1.61 18.22 -1.20
C ASP A 225 2.73 17.78 -0.24
N ARG A 226 2.59 16.62 0.43
CA ARG A 226 3.65 16.06 1.30
C ARG A 226 4.92 15.75 0.52
N ARG A 227 4.77 15.13 -0.64
CA ARG A 227 5.88 14.89 -1.55
C ARG A 227 6.54 16.20 -1.98
N LYS A 228 5.75 17.20 -2.33
CA LYS A 228 6.26 18.53 -2.73
C LYS A 228 7.07 19.19 -1.62
N SER A 229 6.64 19.11 -0.37
CA SER A 229 7.42 19.59 0.79
C SER A 229 8.80 18.96 0.86
N CYS A 230 8.89 17.64 0.68
CA CYS A 230 10.18 16.94 0.64
C CYS A 230 11.07 17.44 -0.51
N GLU A 231 10.49 17.58 -1.70
CA GLU A 231 11.20 18.09 -2.88
C GLU A 231 11.72 19.52 -2.69
N ASN A 232 10.98 20.40 -2.01
CA ASN A 232 11.40 21.75 -1.70
C ASN A 232 12.66 21.76 -0.81
N VAL A 233 12.68 20.92 0.24
CA VAL A 233 13.84 20.81 1.14
C VAL A 233 15.05 20.22 0.40
N VAL A 234 14.87 19.19 -0.42
CA VAL A 234 15.92 18.62 -1.26
C VAL A 234 16.49 19.68 -2.20
N ALA A 235 15.64 20.51 -2.82
CA ALA A 235 16.08 21.60 -3.70
C ALA A 235 16.91 22.65 -2.95
N ALA A 236 16.58 22.96 -1.68
CA ALA A 236 17.40 23.82 -0.82
C ALA A 236 18.75 23.15 -0.52
N MET A 237 18.74 21.88 -0.09
CA MET A 237 19.97 21.14 0.22
C MET A 237 20.92 21.02 -0.98
N LYS A 238 20.41 20.82 -2.20
CA LYS A 238 21.23 20.72 -3.41
C LYS A 238 22.10 21.95 -3.70
N ARG A 239 21.72 23.11 -3.19
CA ARG A 239 22.54 24.34 -3.34
C ARG A 239 23.83 24.27 -2.53
N HIS A 240 23.82 23.54 -1.42
CA HIS A 240 24.95 23.36 -0.51
C HIS A 240 25.66 22.01 -0.75
N TRP A 241 24.89 20.97 -1.05
CA TRP A 241 25.38 19.61 -1.30
C TRP A 241 24.83 19.06 -2.63
N PRO A 242 25.53 19.26 -3.75
CA PRO A 242 25.03 18.86 -5.08
C PRO A 242 24.70 17.38 -5.24
N ASN A 243 25.24 16.52 -4.39
CA ASN A 243 25.02 15.05 -4.42
C ASN A 243 23.78 14.60 -3.65
N VAL A 244 23.02 15.49 -3.04
CA VAL A 244 21.76 15.16 -2.37
C VAL A 244 20.68 15.02 -3.42
N ASP A 245 20.21 13.79 -3.65
CA ASP A 245 19.15 13.52 -4.62
C ASP A 245 17.75 13.35 -3.99
N SER A 246 17.71 13.01 -2.72
CA SER A 246 16.47 12.84 -1.97
C SER A 246 16.73 12.99 -0.46
N LEU A 247 15.68 12.99 0.37
CA LEU A 247 15.83 13.00 1.83
C LEU A 247 16.49 11.72 2.38
N ARG A 248 16.67 10.68 1.56
CA ARG A 248 17.52 9.53 1.89
C ARG A 248 18.97 9.96 2.19
N ASP A 249 19.48 10.97 1.51
CA ASP A 249 20.85 11.48 1.65
C ASP A 249 20.98 12.51 2.78
N ALA A 250 19.84 13.05 3.22
CA ALA A 250 19.81 14.14 4.19
C ALA A 250 20.11 13.66 5.61
N THR A 251 20.73 14.55 6.39
CA THR A 251 20.92 14.43 7.85
C THR A 251 20.20 15.56 8.57
N TYR A 252 20.09 15.45 9.90
CA TYR A 252 19.53 16.54 10.70
C TYR A 252 20.38 17.82 10.62
N ASP A 253 21.72 17.70 10.65
CA ASP A 253 22.62 18.86 10.53
C ASP A 253 22.41 19.58 9.21
N MET A 254 22.25 18.84 8.10
CA MET A 254 21.94 19.43 6.80
C MET A 254 20.58 20.14 6.79
N LEU A 255 19.59 19.56 7.47
CA LEU A 255 18.27 20.18 7.59
C LEU A 255 18.34 21.49 8.41
N ASP A 256 19.07 21.49 9.52
CA ASP A 256 19.23 22.68 10.36
C ASP A 256 19.93 23.82 9.60
N GLU A 257 20.90 23.49 8.75
CA GLU A 257 21.60 24.50 7.91
C GLU A 257 20.67 25.12 6.87
N VAL A 258 19.81 24.34 6.19
CA VAL A 258 18.89 24.87 5.17
C VAL A 258 17.55 25.35 5.73
N ARG A 259 17.28 25.19 7.02
CA ARG A 259 16.02 25.59 7.65
C ARG A 259 15.63 27.06 7.39
N PRO A 260 16.55 28.05 7.37
CA PRO A 260 16.21 29.42 7.02
C PRO A 260 15.77 29.64 5.56
N GLU A 261 15.98 28.67 4.69
CA GLU A 261 15.74 28.73 3.24
C GLU A 261 14.42 28.05 2.81
N VAL A 262 13.75 27.39 3.74
CA VAL A 262 12.49 26.65 3.50
C VAL A 262 11.40 27.05 4.49
N SER A 263 10.16 26.68 4.23
CA SER A 263 9.09 26.90 5.21
C SER A 263 9.28 26.02 6.43
N GLU A 264 8.79 26.45 7.60
CA GLU A 264 8.81 25.64 8.82
C GLU A 264 8.04 24.33 8.62
N GLU A 265 6.93 24.38 7.87
CA GLU A 265 6.14 23.20 7.50
C GLU A 265 6.96 22.19 6.69
N ASP A 266 7.69 22.66 5.65
CA ASP A 266 8.56 21.80 4.84
C ASP A 266 9.70 21.20 5.69
N ALA A 267 10.28 22.00 6.59
CA ALA A 267 11.35 21.56 7.49
C ALA A 267 10.87 20.47 8.46
N LEU A 268 9.67 20.62 9.07
CA LEU A 268 9.07 19.62 9.95
C LEU A 268 8.79 18.31 9.21
N ARG A 269 8.24 18.40 8.00
CA ARG A 269 7.97 17.23 7.16
C ARG A 269 9.26 16.51 6.77
N ALA A 270 10.30 17.24 6.38
CA ALA A 270 11.60 16.64 6.10
C ALA A 270 12.23 16.00 7.33
N LYS A 271 12.11 16.63 8.51
CA LYS A 271 12.58 16.08 9.79
C LYS A 271 11.98 14.72 10.08
N TYR A 272 10.64 14.55 9.88
CA TYR A 272 9.97 13.27 10.01
C TYR A 272 10.60 12.21 9.10
N VAL A 273 10.75 12.50 7.81
CA VAL A 273 11.27 11.54 6.81
C VAL A 273 12.70 11.14 7.11
N ILE A 274 13.56 12.09 7.52
CA ILE A 274 14.94 11.81 7.94
C ILE A 274 14.96 10.88 9.15
N GLY A 275 14.10 11.13 10.14
CA GLY A 275 13.98 10.27 11.33
C GLY A 275 13.44 8.88 11.00
N GLU A 276 12.43 8.80 10.15
CA GLU A 276 11.80 7.53 9.78
C GLU A 276 12.79 6.58 9.08
N LYS A 277 13.68 7.12 8.26
CA LYS A 277 14.79 6.37 7.66
C LYS A 277 15.61 5.59 8.70
N TYR A 278 15.92 6.21 9.84
CA TYR A 278 16.68 5.56 10.91
C TYR A 278 15.82 4.56 11.67
N ARG A 279 14.55 4.90 11.97
CA ARG A 279 13.63 4.01 12.68
C ARG A 279 13.40 2.70 11.94
N VAL A 280 13.31 2.71 10.61
CA VAL A 280 13.21 1.46 9.82
C VAL A 280 14.42 0.56 10.04
N LEU A 281 15.64 1.11 10.05
CA LEU A 281 16.86 0.33 10.25
C LEU A 281 16.96 -0.21 11.69
N GLU A 282 16.57 0.58 12.68
CA GLU A 282 16.51 0.17 14.09
C GLU A 282 15.49 -0.96 14.29
N VAL A 283 14.32 -0.89 13.67
CA VAL A 283 13.32 -1.97 13.70
C VAL A 283 13.84 -3.24 13.03
N CYS A 284 14.65 -3.14 11.97
CA CYS A 284 15.28 -4.33 11.38
C CYS A 284 16.17 -5.05 12.38
N VAL A 285 16.96 -4.32 13.17
CA VAL A 285 17.83 -4.89 14.21
C VAL A 285 16.98 -5.51 15.33
N ALA A 286 16.00 -4.76 15.83
CA ALA A 286 15.11 -5.24 16.89
C ALA A 286 14.38 -6.54 16.51
N LEU A 287 13.91 -6.66 15.25
CA LEU A 287 13.27 -7.88 14.75
C LEU A 287 14.26 -9.07 14.66
N GLU A 288 15.52 -8.85 14.27
CA GLU A 288 16.53 -9.90 14.24
C GLU A 288 16.90 -10.38 15.65
N GLU A 289 16.79 -9.51 16.65
CA GLU A 289 17.02 -9.80 18.07
C GLU A 289 15.76 -10.34 18.78
N GLY A 290 14.58 -10.26 18.13
CA GLY A 290 13.31 -10.64 18.72
C GLY A 290 12.78 -9.64 19.75
N ASP A 291 13.27 -8.40 19.72
CA ASP A 291 12.87 -7.32 20.64
C ASP A 291 11.62 -6.59 20.11
N TYR A 292 10.44 -7.17 20.36
CA TYR A 292 9.17 -6.59 19.96
C TYR A 292 8.79 -5.34 20.77
N GLU A 293 9.35 -5.13 21.94
CA GLU A 293 9.13 -3.91 22.73
C GLU A 293 9.80 -2.71 22.05
N GLU A 294 11.05 -2.86 21.57
CA GLU A 294 11.69 -1.78 20.81
C GLU A 294 10.99 -1.55 19.45
N VAL A 295 10.50 -2.60 18.77
CA VAL A 295 9.67 -2.44 17.57
C VAL A 295 8.44 -1.58 17.87
N GLY A 296 7.73 -1.89 18.95
CA GLY A 296 6.52 -1.14 19.35
C GLY A 296 6.81 0.30 19.70
N LYS A 297 7.89 0.56 20.42
CA LYS A 297 8.34 1.91 20.74
C LYS A 297 8.59 2.74 19.46
N LYS A 298 9.27 2.15 18.46
CA LYS A 298 9.49 2.81 17.16
C LYS A 298 8.20 3.06 16.40
N MET A 299 7.21 2.18 16.52
CA MET A 299 5.88 2.40 15.96
C MET A 299 5.21 3.64 16.58
N TYR A 300 5.27 3.85 17.90
CA TYR A 300 4.76 5.06 18.55
C TYR A 300 5.52 6.32 18.15
N GLU A 301 6.85 6.26 18.07
CA GLU A 301 7.68 7.38 17.57
C GLU A 301 7.27 7.77 16.14
N THR A 302 7.04 6.79 15.27
CA THR A 302 6.53 7.01 13.91
C THR A 302 5.14 7.64 13.92
N HIS A 303 4.23 7.17 14.77
CA HIS A 303 2.89 7.77 14.87
C HIS A 303 2.97 9.24 15.26
N TYR A 304 3.78 9.56 16.28
CA TYR A 304 4.01 10.95 16.69
C TYR A 304 4.49 11.81 15.50
N GLY A 305 5.50 11.33 14.76
CA GLY A 305 6.02 12.03 13.59
C GLY A 305 4.97 12.22 12.49
N LEU A 306 4.20 11.18 12.17
CA LEU A 306 3.11 11.25 11.18
C LEU A 306 2.00 12.20 11.59
N SER A 307 1.66 12.24 12.89
CA SER A 307 0.60 13.10 13.41
C SER A 307 1.03 14.56 13.58
N LYS A 308 2.23 14.82 14.13
CA LYS A 308 2.64 16.16 14.57
C LYS A 308 3.63 16.87 13.64
N GLU A 309 4.46 16.13 12.91
CA GLU A 309 5.49 16.71 12.03
C GLU A 309 5.07 16.61 10.55
N TYR A 310 4.49 15.48 10.16
CA TYR A 310 4.07 15.22 8.77
C TYR A 310 2.60 15.56 8.49
N GLU A 311 1.79 15.67 9.54
CA GLU A 311 0.39 16.10 9.54
C GLU A 311 -0.50 15.28 8.59
N VAL A 312 -0.39 13.94 8.68
CA VAL A 312 -1.22 13.00 7.91
C VAL A 312 -2.20 12.22 8.80
N SER A 313 -2.35 12.62 10.06
CA SER A 313 -3.33 12.03 10.96
C SER A 313 -4.72 12.66 10.81
N CYS A 314 -5.66 12.09 11.52
CA CYS A 314 -6.97 12.66 11.79
C CYS A 314 -7.38 12.35 13.24
N PRO A 315 -8.39 13.04 13.80
CA PRO A 315 -8.81 12.86 15.20
C PRO A 315 -9.14 11.41 15.56
N GLU A 316 -9.68 10.65 14.60
CA GLU A 316 -10.04 9.24 14.79
C GLU A 316 -8.81 8.33 14.89
N LEU A 317 -7.78 8.57 14.09
CA LEU A 317 -6.53 7.80 14.11
C LEU A 317 -5.71 8.11 15.36
N ASP A 318 -5.58 9.38 15.73
CA ASP A 318 -4.92 9.78 16.97
C ASP A 318 -5.63 9.17 18.19
N PHE A 319 -6.97 9.18 18.19
CA PHE A 319 -7.75 8.58 19.27
C PHE A 319 -7.54 7.06 19.39
N LEU A 320 -7.52 6.33 18.28
CA LEU A 320 -7.24 4.89 18.31
C LEU A 320 -5.83 4.57 18.81
N ASN A 321 -4.86 5.42 18.48
CA ASN A 321 -3.50 5.32 18.98
C ASN A 321 -3.43 5.60 20.49
N ASP A 322 -4.12 6.64 20.98
CA ASP A 322 -4.22 6.97 22.41
C ASP A 322 -4.87 5.84 23.21
N VAL A 323 -5.93 5.22 22.68
CA VAL A 323 -6.56 4.03 23.29
C VAL A 323 -5.58 2.86 23.34
N ALA A 324 -4.84 2.59 22.27
CA ALA A 324 -3.84 1.54 22.25
C ALA A 324 -2.77 1.78 23.33
N HIS A 325 -2.24 2.99 23.41
CA HIS A 325 -1.26 3.36 24.42
C HIS A 325 -1.80 3.20 25.84
N SER A 326 -3.03 3.65 26.12
CA SER A 326 -3.67 3.54 27.45
C SER A 326 -3.98 2.10 27.86
N CYS A 327 -4.18 1.20 26.89
CA CYS A 327 -4.36 -0.24 27.13
C CYS A 327 -3.03 -1.00 27.30
N GLY A 328 -1.85 -0.34 27.15
CA GLY A 328 -0.57 -0.99 27.22
C GLY A 328 -0.20 -1.82 25.99
N VAL A 329 -0.79 -1.50 24.83
CA VAL A 329 -0.45 -2.14 23.56
C VAL A 329 1.01 -1.84 23.23
N THR A 330 1.78 -2.86 22.85
CA THR A 330 3.22 -2.77 22.61
C THR A 330 3.60 -1.73 21.56
N GLY A 331 2.84 -1.63 20.45
CA GLY A 331 3.07 -0.61 19.41
C GLY A 331 1.82 -0.29 18.64
N SER A 332 1.64 0.98 18.28
CA SER A 332 0.51 1.45 17.47
C SER A 332 0.91 2.65 16.61
N ARG A 333 0.45 2.70 15.36
CA ARG A 333 0.65 3.84 14.46
C ARG A 333 -0.33 3.87 13.30
N ILE A 334 -0.43 5.01 12.65
CA ILE A 334 -1.11 5.16 11.36
C ILE A 334 -0.44 4.27 10.32
N MET A 335 -1.21 3.57 9.49
CA MET A 335 -0.72 2.73 8.40
C MET A 335 -1.10 3.31 7.03
N GLY A 336 -0.15 3.33 6.10
CA GLY A 336 -0.33 3.86 4.75
C GLY A 336 -0.21 5.38 4.69
N GLY A 337 -0.79 5.99 3.67
CA GLY A 337 -0.67 7.44 3.42
C GLY A 337 -1.33 8.36 4.45
N GLY A 338 -2.09 7.83 5.39
CA GLY A 338 -2.82 8.63 6.38
C GLY A 338 -4.11 9.24 5.86
N PHE A 339 -4.52 10.35 6.45
CA PHE A 339 -5.78 11.08 6.18
C PHE A 339 -7.05 10.25 6.43
N GLY A 340 -6.96 9.20 7.20
CA GLY A 340 -7.96 8.18 7.48
C GLY A 340 -7.38 6.77 7.36
N GLY A 341 -8.23 5.78 7.15
CA GLY A 341 -7.82 4.37 7.09
C GLY A 341 -7.60 3.76 8.46
N CYS A 342 -6.49 3.05 8.65
CA CYS A 342 -6.25 2.22 9.83
C CYS A 342 -5.10 2.70 10.71
N THR A 343 -5.16 2.35 11.99
CA THR A 343 -3.96 2.10 12.78
C THR A 343 -3.52 0.64 12.64
N ILE A 344 -2.21 0.39 12.61
CA ILE A 344 -1.61 -0.93 12.77
C ILE A 344 -1.09 -1.07 14.20
N ASN A 345 -1.42 -2.17 14.84
CA ASN A 345 -1.16 -2.38 16.25
C ASN A 345 -0.43 -3.72 16.46
N LEU A 346 0.68 -3.68 17.18
CA LEU A 346 1.41 -4.85 17.66
C LEU A 346 0.95 -5.13 19.09
N VAL A 347 0.16 -6.18 19.27
CA VAL A 347 -0.56 -6.44 20.52
C VAL A 347 -0.13 -7.80 21.08
N SER A 348 0.23 -7.87 22.35
CA SER A 348 0.47 -9.14 23.01
C SER A 348 -0.80 -9.98 23.12
N ASP A 349 -0.66 -11.31 23.06
CA ASP A 349 -1.79 -12.23 23.02
C ASP A 349 -2.73 -12.10 24.22
N ASP A 350 -2.19 -11.83 25.40
CA ASP A 350 -2.94 -11.65 26.65
C ASP A 350 -3.73 -10.33 26.70
N LEU A 351 -3.25 -9.28 26.03
CA LEU A 351 -3.94 -7.99 25.95
C LEU A 351 -4.96 -7.92 24.80
N TYR A 352 -4.83 -8.77 23.80
CA TYR A 352 -5.58 -8.65 22.54
C TYR A 352 -7.09 -8.49 22.75
N ALA A 353 -7.72 -9.42 23.50
CA ALA A 353 -9.18 -9.38 23.69
C ALA A 353 -9.66 -8.12 24.39
N ASN A 354 -8.97 -7.73 25.47
CA ASN A 354 -9.28 -6.53 26.23
C ASN A 354 -9.08 -5.25 25.40
N PHE A 355 -8.00 -5.18 24.63
CA PHE A 355 -7.74 -4.04 23.74
C PHE A 355 -8.85 -3.86 22.69
N ILE A 356 -9.24 -4.95 22.01
CA ILE A 356 -10.27 -4.88 20.98
C ILE A 356 -11.62 -4.43 21.55
N GLU A 357 -12.02 -4.98 22.70
CA GLU A 357 -13.27 -4.57 23.36
C GLU A 357 -13.24 -3.10 23.78
N THR A 358 -12.14 -2.68 24.42
CA THR A 358 -11.95 -1.29 24.87
C THR A 358 -11.96 -0.33 23.67
N ALA A 359 -11.23 -0.65 22.60
CA ALA A 359 -11.16 0.21 21.42
C ALA A 359 -12.53 0.36 20.75
N LYS A 360 -13.29 -0.74 20.57
CA LYS A 360 -14.64 -0.69 20.01
C LYS A 360 -15.57 0.19 20.85
N LYS A 361 -15.58 -0.03 22.17
CA LYS A 361 -16.44 0.72 23.08
C LYS A 361 -16.10 2.20 23.09
N ALA A 362 -14.83 2.55 23.33
CA ALA A 362 -14.38 3.94 23.43
C ALA A 362 -14.56 4.69 22.09
N TYR A 363 -14.27 4.05 20.98
CA TYR A 363 -14.45 4.67 19.66
C TYR A 363 -15.93 4.90 19.34
N LYS A 364 -16.80 3.93 19.67
CA LYS A 364 -18.26 4.07 19.51
C LYS A 364 -18.84 5.21 20.37
N GLU A 365 -18.39 5.33 21.61
CA GLU A 365 -18.79 6.41 22.52
C GLU A 365 -18.39 7.77 21.96
N LYS A 366 -17.20 7.90 21.35
CA LYS A 366 -16.68 9.17 20.86
C LYS A 366 -17.18 9.53 19.45
N PHE A 367 -17.27 8.55 18.53
CA PHE A 367 -17.54 8.80 17.11
C PHE A 367 -18.84 8.18 16.58
N GLY A 368 -19.64 7.53 17.45
CA GLY A 368 -20.96 6.97 17.10
C GLY A 368 -20.92 5.68 16.27
N LYS A 369 -19.74 5.14 15.98
CA LYS A 369 -19.53 3.91 15.22
C LYS A 369 -18.37 3.09 15.79
N GLU A 370 -18.37 1.78 15.60
CA GLU A 370 -17.24 0.93 16.00
C GLU A 370 -16.15 0.95 14.91
N PRO A 371 -14.86 0.84 15.24
CA PRO A 371 -13.83 0.59 14.24
C PRO A 371 -13.97 -0.83 13.69
N ILE A 372 -13.59 -1.04 12.42
CA ILE A 372 -13.53 -2.40 11.87
C ILE A 372 -12.20 -3.01 12.26
N VAL A 373 -12.26 -4.18 12.89
CA VAL A 373 -11.08 -4.95 13.30
C VAL A 373 -10.68 -5.89 12.17
N ILE A 374 -9.40 -5.89 11.80
CA ILE A 374 -8.85 -6.73 10.74
C ILE A 374 -7.60 -7.41 11.29
N ASP A 375 -7.67 -8.72 11.53
CA ASP A 375 -6.49 -9.50 11.87
C ASP A 375 -5.58 -9.63 10.65
N VAL A 376 -4.29 -9.38 10.86
CA VAL A 376 -3.29 -9.43 9.80
C VAL A 376 -2.66 -10.81 9.73
N VAL A 377 -2.72 -11.41 8.54
CA VAL A 377 -1.98 -12.63 8.22
C VAL A 377 -1.08 -12.34 7.03
N ILE A 378 0.22 -12.55 7.20
CA ILE A 378 1.21 -12.32 6.13
C ILE A 378 1.10 -13.44 5.09
N GLY A 379 0.83 -13.05 3.86
CA GLY A 379 0.55 -13.93 2.72
C GLY A 379 1.62 -13.89 1.62
N ASP A 380 1.38 -14.67 0.57
CA ASP A 380 2.21 -14.68 -0.62
C ASP A 380 1.84 -13.55 -1.58
N GLY A 381 2.82 -13.15 -2.41
CA GLY A 381 2.65 -12.17 -3.47
C GLY A 381 1.80 -12.63 -4.65
N SER A 382 1.85 -11.82 -5.70
CA SER A 382 1.09 -12.02 -6.94
C SER A 382 1.39 -13.35 -7.62
N ARG A 383 0.35 -14.04 -8.09
CA ARG A 383 0.48 -15.37 -8.71
C ARG A 383 -0.72 -15.74 -9.58
N LYS A 384 -0.49 -16.66 -10.50
CA LYS A 384 -1.55 -17.40 -11.18
C LYS A 384 -2.11 -18.47 -10.22
N LEU A 385 -3.41 -18.62 -10.15
CA LEU A 385 -4.08 -19.61 -9.32
C LEU A 385 -4.48 -20.87 -10.12
N CYS A 386 -4.98 -20.70 -11.34
CA CYS A 386 -5.32 -21.79 -12.26
C CYS A 386 -5.52 -21.28 -13.72
#